data_531c1493ae875fc68da3d0a83acd8bf1
#
_entry.id   531c1493ae875fc68da3d0a83acd8bf1
#
_cell.length_a   1.000
_cell.length_b   1.000
_cell.length_c   1.000
_cell.angle_alpha   90.00
_cell.angle_beta   90.00
_cell.angle_gamma   90.00
#
_symmetry.space_group_name_H-M   'P 1'
#
loop_
_entity.id
_entity.type
_entity.pdbx_description
1 polymer ?
#
loop_
_entity_poly.entity_id
_entity_poly.type
_entity_poly.pdbx_seq_one_letter_code
_entity_poly.pdbx_strand_id
1 'polypeptide(L)'
;IRPVGGWISDKVGGAKVTQIVSIVMIGSALGVAYFLKQAYVSATPEDFFVPFFLLFLILFAATGIGNGSTFRTIAMVFPKEQAGPALGWTSAVAAYGAFIIPKVFGEQIKMATPEYALYGFAIFYFVCLLLNWWYYLGPKAEIKNP
;
A
#
# COMPACT_ATOMS: atom_id res chain seq x y z
N ILE A 1 -1.70 12.69 -6.12
CA ILE A 1 -0.70 11.60 -6.31
C ILE A 1 -1.30 10.42 -7.11
N ARG A 2 -2.58 10.02 -6.92
CA ARG A 2 -3.22 8.94 -7.70
C ARG A 2 -3.11 9.11 -9.23
N PRO A 3 -3.38 10.28 -9.83
CA PRO A 3 -3.19 10.49 -11.28
C PRO A 3 -1.74 10.33 -11.72
N VAL A 4 -0.78 10.72 -10.85
CA VAL A 4 0.65 10.52 -11.11
C VAL A 4 0.99 9.04 -11.18
N GLY A 5 0.43 8.22 -10.28
CA GLY A 5 0.58 6.77 -10.30
C GLY A 5 0.07 6.15 -11.60
N GLY A 6 -1.10 6.57 -12.07
CA GLY A 6 -1.65 6.16 -13.37
C GLY A 6 -0.73 6.54 -14.53
N TRP A 7 -0.31 7.81 -14.59
CA TRP A 7 0.57 8.31 -15.65
C TRP A 7 1.94 7.60 -15.71
N ILE A 8 2.55 7.31 -14.55
CA ILE A 8 3.79 6.53 -14.49
C ILE A 8 3.53 5.10 -15.00
N SER A 9 2.40 4.52 -14.61
CA SER A 9 2.00 3.18 -15.03
C SER A 9 1.75 3.07 -16.53
N ASP A 10 1.29 4.13 -17.17
CA ASP A 10 1.13 4.18 -18.63
C ASP A 10 2.47 4.07 -19.39
N LYS A 11 3.56 4.53 -18.76
CA LYS A 11 4.90 4.51 -19.37
C LYS A 11 5.70 3.25 -19.03
N VAL A 12 5.57 2.74 -17.81
CA VAL A 12 6.43 1.67 -17.27
C VAL A 12 5.69 0.34 -17.16
N GLY A 13 4.35 0.39 -17.12
CA GLY A 13 3.47 -0.73 -16.83
C GLY A 13 3.01 -0.75 -15.38
N GLY A 14 1.72 -1.05 -15.18
CA GLY A 14 1.10 -0.97 -13.86
C GLY A 14 1.67 -1.96 -12.85
N ALA A 15 1.94 -3.19 -13.28
CA ALA A 15 2.46 -4.22 -12.38
C ALA A 15 3.86 -3.89 -11.84
N LYS A 16 4.75 -3.30 -12.65
CA LYS A 16 6.08 -2.86 -12.19
C LYS A 16 5.97 -1.72 -11.19
N VAL A 17 5.11 -0.74 -11.45
CA VAL A 17 4.87 0.37 -10.53
C VAL A 17 4.32 -0.16 -9.22
N THR A 18 3.30 -1.04 -9.27
CA THR A 18 2.73 -1.68 -8.08
C THR A 18 3.80 -2.46 -7.29
N GLN A 19 4.70 -3.17 -7.97
CA GLN A 19 5.79 -3.91 -7.33
C GLN A 19 6.73 -2.99 -6.55
N ILE A 20 7.18 -1.91 -7.18
CA ILE A 20 8.11 -0.95 -6.58
C ILE A 20 7.46 -0.25 -5.37
N VAL A 21 6.24 0.26 -5.55
CA VAL A 21 5.54 0.93 -4.44
C VAL A 21 5.20 -0.02 -3.30
N SER A 22 4.92 -1.29 -3.56
CA SER A 22 4.70 -2.28 -2.50
C SER A 22 5.95 -2.48 -1.65
N ILE A 23 7.13 -2.51 -2.26
CA ILE A 23 8.41 -2.56 -1.54
C ILE A 23 8.60 -1.30 -0.69
N VAL A 24 8.34 -0.13 -1.26
CA VAL A 24 8.43 1.15 -0.52
C VAL A 24 7.43 1.18 0.64
N MET A 25 6.20 0.71 0.43
CA MET A 25 5.18 0.64 1.49
C MET A 25 5.59 -0.29 2.64
N ILE A 26 6.16 -1.46 2.33
CA ILE A 26 6.66 -2.39 3.35
C ILE A 26 7.78 -1.72 4.17
N GLY A 27 8.78 -1.15 3.49
CA GLY A 27 9.89 -0.47 4.16
C GLY A 27 9.44 0.70 5.01
N SER A 28 8.55 1.54 4.49
CA SER A 28 8.00 2.70 5.22
C SER A 28 7.14 2.26 6.41
N ALA A 29 6.29 1.24 6.26
CA ALA A 29 5.46 0.72 7.35
C ALA A 29 6.32 0.16 8.50
N LEU A 30 7.37 -0.59 8.18
CA LEU A 30 8.30 -1.10 9.18
C LEU A 30 9.10 0.02 9.85
N GLY A 31 9.52 1.03 9.09
CA GLY A 31 10.21 2.21 9.63
C GLY A 31 9.31 3.03 10.55
N VAL A 32 8.06 3.27 10.16
CA VAL A 32 7.05 3.94 11.00
C VAL A 32 6.81 3.14 12.28
N ALA A 33 6.69 1.80 12.19
CA ALA A 33 6.53 0.92 13.35
C ALA A 33 7.71 1.03 14.32
N TYR A 34 8.93 1.05 13.78
CA TYR A 34 10.14 1.20 14.58
C TYR A 34 10.17 2.52 15.36
N PHE A 35 9.98 3.66 14.68
CA PHE A 35 10.01 4.96 15.35
C PHE A 35 8.84 5.15 16.31
N LEU A 36 7.67 4.61 15.98
CA LEU A 36 6.52 4.64 16.88
C LEU A 36 6.80 3.86 18.15
N LYS A 37 7.38 2.67 18.05
CA LYS A 37 7.78 1.87 19.22
C LYS A 37 8.82 2.60 20.06
N GLN A 38 9.83 3.22 19.46
CA GLN A 38 10.84 4.00 20.17
C GLN A 38 10.23 5.19 20.91
N ALA A 39 9.29 5.91 20.29
CA ALA A 39 8.58 7.02 20.91
C ALA A 39 7.78 6.59 22.15
N TYR A 40 7.16 5.40 22.12
CA TYR A 40 6.40 4.87 23.26
C TYR A 40 7.24 4.52 24.50
N VAL A 41 8.52 4.18 24.32
CA VAL A 41 9.43 3.81 25.42
C VAL A 41 10.39 4.93 25.79
N SER A 42 10.40 6.04 25.05
CA SER A 42 11.30 7.18 25.27
C SER A 42 10.73 8.17 26.28
N ALA A 43 11.62 8.83 27.03
CA ALA A 43 11.28 9.99 27.85
C ALA A 43 11.08 11.27 27.01
N THR A 44 11.57 11.30 25.78
CA THR A 44 11.47 12.41 24.81
C THR A 44 10.87 11.92 23.48
N PRO A 45 9.58 11.56 23.43
CA PRO A 45 8.95 11.02 22.24
C PRO A 45 8.95 11.99 21.05
N GLU A 46 9.02 13.28 21.29
CA GLU A 46 9.11 14.36 20.28
C GLU A 46 10.33 14.24 19.38
N ASP A 47 11.45 13.68 19.85
CA ASP A 47 12.67 13.50 19.05
C ASP A 47 12.46 12.52 17.87
N PHE A 48 11.49 11.62 18.00
CA PHE A 48 11.14 10.65 16.96
C PHE A 48 10.05 11.13 15.99
N PHE A 49 9.47 12.31 16.23
CA PHE A 49 8.36 12.82 15.42
C PHE A 49 8.77 13.07 13.96
N VAL A 50 9.91 13.71 13.73
CA VAL A 50 10.34 14.07 12.36
C VAL A 50 10.57 12.84 11.49
N PRO A 51 11.38 11.83 11.90
CA PRO A 51 11.57 10.64 11.09
C PRO A 51 10.28 9.81 10.93
N PHE A 52 9.45 9.70 11.97
CA PHE A 52 8.13 9.10 11.90
C PHE A 52 7.27 9.79 10.84
N PHE A 53 7.17 11.11 10.90
CA PHE A 53 6.33 11.90 9.99
C PHE A 53 6.78 11.79 8.53
N LEU A 54 8.10 11.86 8.26
CA LEU A 54 8.65 11.72 6.92
C LEU A 54 8.37 10.34 6.33
N LEU A 55 8.58 9.27 7.10
CA LEU A 55 8.27 7.92 6.66
C LEU A 55 6.77 7.72 6.44
N PHE A 56 5.93 8.32 7.27
CA PHE A 56 4.49 8.29 7.10
C PHE A 56 4.03 9.01 5.83
N LEU A 57 4.66 10.15 5.49
CA LEU A 57 4.40 10.85 4.23
C LEU A 57 4.82 10.00 3.01
N ILE A 58 5.97 9.31 3.09
CA ILE A 58 6.41 8.39 2.04
C ILE A 58 5.41 7.25 1.89
N LEU A 59 4.97 6.64 2.99
CA LEU A 59 3.95 5.60 2.99
C LEU A 59 2.65 6.09 2.35
N PHE A 60 2.20 7.28 2.72
CA PHE A 60 1.00 7.90 2.17
C PHE A 60 1.12 8.18 0.67
N ALA A 61 2.25 8.72 0.23
CA ALA A 61 2.52 8.96 -1.18
C ALA A 61 2.56 7.64 -1.98
N ALA A 62 3.26 6.62 -1.46
CA ALA A 62 3.34 5.31 -2.08
C ALA A 62 1.97 4.63 -2.21
N THR A 63 1.12 4.69 -1.18
CA THR A 63 -0.26 4.16 -1.27
C THR A 63 -1.08 4.86 -2.34
N GLY A 64 -0.92 6.18 -2.50
CA GLY A 64 -1.59 6.95 -3.55
C GLY A 64 -1.15 6.53 -4.95
N ILE A 65 0.15 6.37 -5.18
CA ILE A 65 0.72 5.89 -6.45
C ILE A 65 0.27 4.44 -6.72
N GLY A 66 0.34 3.57 -5.72
CA GLY A 66 -0.09 2.18 -5.82
C GLY A 66 -1.57 2.04 -6.14
N ASN A 67 -2.41 2.89 -5.57
CA ASN A 67 -3.82 2.95 -5.92
C ASN A 67 -4.01 3.31 -7.40
N GLY A 68 -3.34 4.35 -7.90
CA GLY A 68 -3.40 4.76 -9.31
C GLY A 68 -2.93 3.64 -10.26
N SER A 69 -1.83 2.97 -9.94
CA SER A 69 -1.30 1.87 -10.75
C SER A 69 -2.22 0.65 -10.77
N THR A 70 -2.85 0.30 -9.64
CA THR A 70 -3.80 -0.81 -9.54
C THR A 70 -5.04 -0.56 -10.38
N PHE A 71 -5.63 0.63 -10.31
CA PHE A 71 -6.81 0.98 -11.12
C PHE A 71 -6.50 0.94 -12.62
N ARG A 72 -5.32 1.40 -13.02
CA ARG A 72 -4.85 1.30 -14.40
C ARG A 72 -4.69 -0.16 -14.83
N THR A 73 -4.07 -0.99 -14.00
CA THR A 73 -3.91 -2.43 -14.26
C THR A 73 -5.25 -3.12 -14.47
N ILE A 74 -6.25 -2.86 -13.63
CA ILE A 74 -7.60 -3.40 -13.80
C ILE A 74 -8.19 -3.01 -15.15
N ALA A 75 -8.07 -1.74 -15.54
CA ALA A 75 -8.59 -1.25 -16.80
C ALA A 75 -7.91 -1.89 -18.02
N MET A 76 -6.67 -2.38 -17.89
CA MET A 76 -5.92 -3.05 -18.94
C MET A 76 -6.17 -4.57 -19.01
N VAL A 77 -6.43 -5.18 -17.86
CA VAL A 77 -6.64 -6.64 -17.75
C VAL A 77 -8.05 -7.05 -18.18
N PHE A 78 -9.05 -6.23 -17.87
CA PHE A 78 -10.44 -6.52 -18.20
C PHE A 78 -10.84 -5.94 -19.56
N PRO A 79 -11.71 -6.64 -20.34
CA PRO A 79 -12.35 -6.06 -21.54
C PRO A 79 -13.08 -4.77 -21.19
N LYS A 80 -13.18 -3.83 -22.17
CA LYS A 80 -13.78 -2.50 -21.95
C LYS A 80 -15.17 -2.55 -21.32
N GLU A 81 -15.97 -3.55 -21.69
CA GLU A 81 -17.33 -3.75 -21.17
C GLU A 81 -17.35 -4.17 -19.71
N GLN A 82 -16.32 -4.85 -19.22
CA GLN A 82 -16.22 -5.38 -17.87
C GLN A 82 -15.33 -4.50 -16.96
N ALA A 83 -14.49 -3.65 -17.53
CA ALA A 83 -13.57 -2.81 -16.77
C ALA A 83 -14.30 -1.88 -15.78
N GLY A 84 -15.42 -1.28 -16.20
CA GLY A 84 -16.24 -0.42 -15.33
C GLY A 84 -16.78 -1.16 -14.09
N PRO A 85 -17.52 -2.24 -14.25
CA PRO A 85 -17.99 -3.08 -13.13
C PRO A 85 -16.84 -3.59 -12.25
N ALA A 86 -15.72 -4.04 -12.83
CA ALA A 86 -14.56 -4.50 -12.08
C ALA A 86 -13.93 -3.40 -11.22
N LEU A 87 -13.79 -2.19 -11.76
CA LEU A 87 -13.32 -1.02 -11.02
C LEU A 87 -14.27 -0.63 -9.89
N GLY A 88 -15.59 -0.65 -10.15
CA GLY A 88 -16.62 -0.38 -9.15
C GLY A 88 -16.56 -1.38 -7.99
N TRP A 89 -16.50 -2.67 -8.29
CA TRP A 89 -16.34 -3.73 -7.29
C TRP A 89 -15.07 -3.58 -6.47
N THR A 90 -13.93 -3.38 -7.13
CA THR A 90 -12.64 -3.19 -6.45
C THR A 90 -12.67 -1.97 -5.53
N SER A 91 -13.29 -0.87 -5.97
CA SER A 91 -13.45 0.34 -5.16
C SER A 91 -14.33 0.09 -3.93
N ALA A 92 -15.41 -0.66 -4.09
CA ALA A 92 -16.31 -1.00 -2.99
C ALA A 92 -15.60 -1.86 -1.94
N VAL A 93 -14.85 -2.89 -2.38
CA VAL A 93 -14.06 -3.74 -1.47
C VAL A 93 -12.97 -2.90 -0.77
N ALA A 94 -12.27 -2.03 -1.49
CA ALA A 94 -11.24 -1.17 -0.92
C ALA A 94 -11.79 -0.18 0.12
N ALA A 95 -13.06 0.23 0.00
CA ALA A 95 -13.71 1.11 0.98
C ALA A 95 -13.83 0.48 2.38
N TYR A 96 -13.91 -0.85 2.49
CA TYR A 96 -13.87 -1.52 3.79
C TYR A 96 -12.57 -1.27 4.55
N GLY A 97 -11.45 -1.06 3.85
CA GLY A 97 -10.18 -0.67 4.45
C GLY A 97 -10.27 0.63 5.26
N ALA A 98 -11.04 1.60 4.78
CA ALA A 98 -11.25 2.86 5.49
C ALA A 98 -11.97 2.70 6.84
N PHE A 99 -12.73 1.62 7.01
CA PHE A 99 -13.40 1.27 8.27
C PHE A 99 -12.51 0.39 9.16
N ILE A 100 -11.89 -0.64 8.59
CA ILE A 100 -11.13 -1.65 9.32
C ILE A 100 -9.82 -1.07 9.87
N ILE A 101 -9.10 -0.28 9.06
CA ILE A 101 -7.77 0.24 9.42
C ILE A 101 -7.80 1.13 10.67
N PRO A 102 -8.68 2.16 10.77
CA PRO A 102 -8.76 2.98 11.98
C PRO A 102 -9.19 2.18 13.21
N LYS A 103 -10.08 1.19 13.05
CA LYS A 103 -10.50 0.32 14.14
C LYS A 103 -9.33 -0.49 14.70
N VAL A 104 -8.59 -1.17 13.83
CA VAL A 104 -7.41 -1.96 14.23
C VAL A 104 -6.37 -1.08 14.93
N PHE A 105 -6.07 0.10 14.36
CA PHE A 105 -5.16 1.06 15.00
C PHE A 105 -5.66 1.52 16.36
N GLY A 106 -6.93 1.87 16.47
CA GLY A 106 -7.53 2.31 17.73
C GLY A 106 -7.45 1.26 18.84
N GLU A 107 -7.69 -0.02 18.50
CA GLU A 107 -7.54 -1.13 19.43
C GLU A 107 -6.09 -1.33 19.87
N GLN A 108 -5.13 -1.28 18.94
CA GLN A 108 -3.71 -1.42 19.25
C GLN A 108 -3.16 -0.23 20.07
N ILE A 109 -3.64 0.99 19.83
CA ILE A 109 -3.28 2.15 20.66
C ILE A 109 -3.75 1.95 22.11
N LYS A 110 -4.97 1.43 22.32
CA LYS A 110 -5.49 1.13 23.65
C LYS A 110 -4.66 0.07 24.38
N MET A 111 -4.06 -0.86 23.65
CA MET A 111 -3.17 -1.90 24.17
C MET A 111 -1.72 -1.43 24.34
N ALA A 112 -1.40 -0.16 24.00
CA ALA A 112 -0.05 0.40 23.96
C ALA A 112 0.92 -0.37 23.03
N THR A 113 0.37 -0.97 21.95
CA THR A 113 1.13 -1.75 20.95
C THR A 113 0.77 -1.36 19.52
N PRO A 114 0.76 -0.05 19.17
CA PRO A 114 0.33 0.40 17.82
C PRO A 114 1.23 -0.10 16.69
N GLU A 115 2.47 -0.47 16.98
CA GLU A 115 3.39 -1.06 16.01
C GLU A 115 2.88 -2.38 15.42
N TYR A 116 2.07 -3.15 16.14
CA TYR A 116 1.53 -4.42 15.63
C TYR A 116 0.55 -4.22 14.48
N ALA A 117 -0.21 -3.13 14.46
CA ALA A 117 -1.04 -2.78 13.31
C ALA A 117 -0.19 -2.56 12.04
N LEU A 118 0.95 -1.87 12.19
CA LEU A 118 1.88 -1.60 11.07
C LEU A 118 2.58 -2.88 10.59
N TYR A 119 2.92 -3.80 11.49
CA TYR A 119 3.43 -5.11 11.10
C TYR A 119 2.39 -5.91 10.32
N GLY A 120 1.12 -5.87 10.73
CA GLY A 120 0.01 -6.47 9.99
C GLY A 120 -0.12 -5.89 8.58
N PHE A 121 0.00 -4.57 8.42
CA PHE A 121 -0.02 -3.93 7.10
C PHE A 121 1.19 -4.29 6.25
N ALA A 122 2.39 -4.37 6.85
CA ALA A 122 3.58 -4.80 6.14
C ALA A 122 3.44 -6.24 5.60
N ILE A 123 2.85 -7.15 6.37
CA ILE A 123 2.54 -8.52 5.94
C ILE A 123 1.52 -8.49 4.79
N PHE A 124 0.47 -7.68 4.90
CA PHE A 124 -0.52 -7.53 3.84
C PHE A 124 0.11 -7.03 2.53
N TYR A 125 0.95 -6.00 2.59
CA TYR A 125 1.66 -5.50 1.41
C TYR A 125 2.62 -6.53 0.83
N PHE A 126 3.25 -7.34 1.67
CA PHE A 126 4.11 -8.44 1.22
C PHE A 126 3.32 -9.51 0.46
N VAL A 127 2.14 -9.89 0.95
CA VAL A 127 1.24 -10.79 0.21
C VAL A 127 0.82 -10.18 -1.12
N CYS A 128 0.45 -8.91 -1.15
CA CYS A 128 0.12 -8.19 -2.39
C CYS A 128 1.29 -8.18 -3.37
N LEU A 129 2.52 -7.97 -2.88
CA LEU A 129 3.75 -8.00 -3.67
C LEU A 129 3.97 -9.36 -4.32
N LEU A 130 3.80 -10.45 -3.55
CA LEU A 130 3.93 -11.83 -4.06
C LEU A 130 2.88 -12.13 -5.13
N LEU A 131 1.62 -11.75 -4.89
CA LEU A 131 0.53 -11.95 -5.85
C LEU A 131 0.77 -11.16 -7.14
N ASN A 132 1.15 -9.89 -7.02
CA ASN A 132 1.46 -9.05 -8.17
C ASN A 132 2.62 -9.63 -9.00
N TRP A 133 3.67 -10.09 -8.34
CA TRP A 133 4.79 -10.75 -9.03
C TRP A 133 4.33 -12.03 -9.72
N TRP A 134 3.57 -12.88 -9.03
CA TRP A 134 3.13 -14.18 -9.57
C TRP A 134 2.26 -14.03 -10.82
N TYR A 135 1.28 -13.13 -10.77
CA TYR A 135 0.31 -12.99 -11.83
C TYR A 135 0.78 -12.13 -13.01
N TYR A 136 1.65 -11.14 -12.77
CA TYR A 136 1.96 -10.12 -13.80
C TYR A 136 3.44 -9.97 -14.13
N LEU A 137 4.37 -10.39 -13.28
CA LEU A 137 5.81 -10.22 -13.50
C LEU A 137 6.56 -11.54 -13.60
N GLY A 138 5.99 -12.63 -13.09
CA GLY A 138 6.60 -13.96 -13.12
C GLY A 138 6.72 -14.54 -14.53
N PRO A 139 7.55 -15.58 -14.72
CA PRO A 139 7.80 -16.18 -16.02
C PRO A 139 6.55 -16.83 -16.65
N LYS A 140 5.56 -17.18 -15.82
CA LYS A 140 4.29 -17.80 -16.23
C LYS A 140 3.12 -16.82 -16.32
N ALA A 141 3.37 -15.51 -16.22
CA ALA A 141 2.32 -14.50 -16.28
C ALA A 141 1.63 -14.51 -17.65
N GLU A 142 0.30 -14.67 -17.66
CA GLU A 142 -0.52 -14.65 -18.88
C GLU A 142 -0.56 -13.25 -19.49
N ILE A 143 -0.69 -12.23 -18.64
CA ILE A 143 -0.65 -10.81 -19.02
C ILE A 143 0.58 -10.19 -18.36
N LYS A 144 1.60 -9.89 -19.16
CA LYS A 144 2.86 -9.35 -18.65
C LYS A 144 2.80 -7.84 -18.51
N ASN A 145 2.97 -7.37 -17.27
CA ASN A 145 3.14 -5.97 -16.90
C ASN A 145 2.07 -5.05 -17.53
N PRO A 146 0.80 -5.34 -17.28
CA PRO A 146 -0.31 -4.55 -17.81
C PRO A 146 -0.26 -3.09 -17.33
#